data_585628d001d0b14c9749a524ce55b03c
#
_entry.id   585628d001d0b14c9749a524ce55b03c
#
_cell.length_a   1.000
_cell.length_b   1.000
_cell.length_c   1.000
_cell.angle_alpha   90.00
_cell.angle_beta   90.00
_cell.angle_gamma   90.00
#
_symmetry.space_group_name_H-M   'P 1'
#
loop_
_entity.id
_entity.type
_entity.pdbx_description
1 polymer ?
#
loop_
_entity_poly.entity_id
_entity_poly.type
_entity_poly.pdbx_seq_one_letter_code
_entity_poly.pdbx_strand_id
1 'polypeptide(L)'
;MATGPRNSENPVNHLLPAWDLVTGSMAATGILAAERRRNRSGNGELVNLALSDVGIWVASALGHLAESALLGRSREADGNHIYGAFGHDFVTKDNCRIMLTALTKAQWKRLKTAMKIENAVVDLENKYNTDLDDEGSRYEFRDAIVSLIEPFVAQNDYYTIKVILDDNGVLWGPYQTFDELVKKDQ
;
A
#
# COMPACT_ATOMS: atom_id res chain seq x y z
N MET A 1 -14.62 -2.10 9.13
CA MET A 1 -13.92 -2.94 8.14
C MET A 1 -12.82 -2.13 7.48
N ALA A 2 -11.61 -2.70 7.36
CA ALA A 2 -10.45 -1.94 6.90
C ALA A 2 -10.34 -1.77 5.36
N THR A 3 -11.19 -2.45 4.57
CA THR A 3 -11.17 -2.40 3.10
C THR A 3 -12.37 -1.67 2.53
N GLY A 4 -12.16 -0.86 1.51
CA GLY A 4 -13.20 -0.14 0.79
C GLY A 4 -12.99 1.37 0.77
N PRO A 5 -13.88 2.11 0.11
CA PRO A 5 -13.87 3.55 0.10
C PRO A 5 -13.99 4.11 1.51
N ARG A 6 -13.31 5.23 1.78
CA ARG A 6 -13.40 5.94 3.06
C ARG A 6 -14.87 6.29 3.35
N ASN A 7 -15.28 6.13 4.61
CA ASN A 7 -16.66 6.35 5.07
C ASN A 7 -17.72 5.42 4.46
N SER A 8 -17.32 4.29 3.85
CA SER A 8 -18.27 3.29 3.40
C SER A 8 -18.75 2.44 4.57
N GLU A 9 -20.07 2.35 4.75
CA GLU A 9 -20.68 1.43 5.71
C GLU A 9 -20.75 0.00 5.18
N ASN A 10 -20.59 -0.18 3.88
CA ASN A 10 -20.69 -1.48 3.24
C ASN A 10 -19.31 -2.15 3.08
N PRO A 11 -19.22 -3.46 3.38
CA PRO A 11 -18.00 -4.21 3.09
C PRO A 11 -17.75 -4.30 1.60
N VAL A 12 -16.48 -4.18 1.22
CA VAL A 12 -16.03 -4.39 -0.16
C VAL A 12 -15.26 -5.69 -0.23
N ASN A 13 -15.63 -6.55 -1.16
CA ASN A 13 -14.94 -7.80 -1.42
C ASN A 13 -13.76 -7.58 -2.38
N HIS A 14 -12.70 -8.35 -2.19
CA HIS A 14 -11.59 -8.41 -3.15
C HIS A 14 -11.97 -9.30 -4.33
N LEU A 15 -11.63 -8.86 -5.53
CA LEU A 15 -11.71 -9.71 -6.73
C LEU A 15 -10.67 -10.84 -6.65
N LEU A 16 -9.50 -10.55 -6.07
CA LEU A 16 -8.43 -11.51 -5.88
C LEU A 16 -8.75 -12.44 -4.69
N PRO A 17 -8.74 -13.78 -4.84
CA PRO A 17 -8.85 -14.73 -3.73
C PRO A 17 -7.55 -14.77 -2.93
N ALA A 18 -7.26 -13.67 -2.22
CA ALA A 18 -5.98 -13.46 -1.55
C ALA A 18 -5.66 -14.54 -0.51
N TRP A 19 -6.66 -14.95 0.26
CA TRP A 19 -6.47 -15.96 1.31
C TRP A 19 -6.15 -17.34 0.73
N ASP A 20 -6.75 -17.70 -0.40
CA ASP A 20 -6.47 -18.95 -1.10
C ASP A 20 -5.04 -18.98 -1.62
N LEU A 21 -4.59 -17.88 -2.24
CA LEU A 21 -3.22 -17.76 -2.75
C LEU A 21 -2.17 -17.82 -1.63
N VAL A 22 -2.40 -17.11 -0.53
CA VAL A 22 -1.50 -17.14 0.63
C VAL A 22 -1.50 -18.53 1.26
N THR A 23 -2.67 -19.14 1.44
CA THR A 23 -2.78 -20.51 2.01
C THR A 23 -2.09 -21.53 1.11
N GLY A 24 -2.24 -21.43 -0.21
CA GLY A 24 -1.52 -22.31 -1.15
C GLY A 24 0.00 -22.19 -1.03
N SER A 25 0.51 -20.97 -0.89
CA SER A 25 1.95 -20.74 -0.67
C SER A 25 2.44 -21.28 0.68
N MET A 26 1.65 -21.11 1.73
CA MET A 26 1.96 -21.68 3.06
C MET A 26 1.89 -23.20 3.06
N ALA A 27 0.93 -23.81 2.34
CA ALA A 27 0.85 -25.26 2.18
C ALA A 27 2.10 -25.82 1.49
N ALA A 28 2.55 -25.19 0.40
CA ALA A 28 3.79 -25.57 -0.27
C ALA A 28 5.02 -25.50 0.67
N THR A 29 5.11 -24.41 1.45
CA THR A 29 6.17 -24.25 2.46
C THR A 29 6.10 -25.33 3.54
N GLY A 30 4.89 -25.64 4.02
CA GLY A 30 4.66 -26.70 5.02
C GLY A 30 5.07 -28.09 4.51
N ILE A 31 4.75 -28.41 3.25
CA ILE A 31 5.14 -29.68 2.61
C ILE A 31 6.67 -29.78 2.52
N LEU A 32 7.35 -28.73 2.07
CA LEU A 32 8.82 -28.72 1.98
C LEU A 32 9.47 -28.84 3.36
N ALA A 33 8.91 -28.21 4.38
CA ALA A 33 9.40 -28.33 5.76
C ALA A 33 9.23 -29.77 6.30
N ALA A 34 8.07 -30.37 6.06
CA ALA A 34 7.78 -31.74 6.45
C ALA A 34 8.67 -32.77 5.72
N GLU A 35 8.90 -32.56 4.41
CA GLU A 35 9.83 -33.37 3.63
C GLU A 35 11.26 -33.28 4.17
N ARG A 36 11.74 -32.05 4.42
CA ARG A 36 13.07 -31.83 5.00
C ARG A 36 13.22 -32.54 6.36
N ARG A 37 12.20 -32.47 7.21
CA ARG A 37 12.19 -33.16 8.50
C ARG A 37 12.23 -34.69 8.31
N ARG A 38 11.38 -35.23 7.42
CA ARG A 38 11.36 -36.65 7.09
C ARG A 38 12.73 -37.14 6.61
N ASN A 39 13.39 -36.40 5.74
CA ASN A 39 14.71 -36.76 5.22
C ASN A 39 15.81 -36.80 6.30
N ARG A 40 15.62 -36.04 7.40
CA ARG A 40 16.57 -36.00 8.53
C ARG A 40 16.24 -37.03 9.64
N SER A 41 14.96 -37.27 9.91
CA SER A 41 14.50 -38.10 11.03
C SER A 41 14.00 -39.48 10.64
N GLY A 42 13.72 -39.68 9.33
CA GLY A 42 13.06 -40.90 8.83
C GLY A 42 11.54 -40.94 9.06
N ASN A 43 10.98 -39.99 9.81
CA ASN A 43 9.58 -39.99 10.20
C ASN A 43 8.78 -38.96 9.43
N GLY A 44 7.65 -39.38 8.83
CA GLY A 44 6.66 -38.47 8.25
C GLY A 44 5.80 -37.82 9.34
N GLU A 45 5.09 -36.77 8.94
CA GLU A 45 4.15 -36.07 9.83
C GLU A 45 2.89 -35.61 9.08
N LEU A 46 1.81 -35.39 9.82
CA LEU A 46 0.60 -34.78 9.31
C LEU A 46 0.71 -33.28 9.51
N VAL A 47 0.57 -32.54 8.41
CA VAL A 47 0.51 -31.04 8.43
C VAL A 47 -0.94 -30.62 8.25
N ASN A 48 -1.52 -29.99 9.27
CA ASN A 48 -2.85 -29.39 9.20
C ASN A 48 -2.70 -27.88 8.91
N LEU A 49 -3.42 -27.40 7.93
CA LEU A 49 -3.45 -26.00 7.56
C LEU A 49 -4.90 -25.60 7.23
N ALA A 50 -5.49 -24.73 8.05
CA ALA A 50 -6.82 -24.19 7.80
C ALA A 50 -6.75 -22.81 7.15
N LEU A 51 -7.60 -22.54 6.17
CA LEU A 51 -7.72 -21.23 5.51
C LEU A 51 -8.01 -20.10 6.52
N SER A 52 -8.89 -20.38 7.50
CA SER A 52 -9.21 -19.45 8.58
C SER A 52 -8.01 -19.05 9.43
N ASP A 53 -7.13 -20.03 9.75
CA ASP A 53 -5.94 -19.78 10.56
C ASP A 53 -4.94 -18.87 9.82
N VAL A 54 -4.81 -19.10 8.50
CA VAL A 54 -3.98 -18.26 7.65
C VAL A 54 -4.53 -16.84 7.59
N GLY A 55 -5.85 -16.67 7.43
CA GLY A 55 -6.49 -15.34 7.42
C GLY A 55 -6.28 -14.59 8.74
N ILE A 56 -6.46 -15.26 9.88
CA ILE A 56 -6.20 -14.68 11.20
C ILE A 56 -4.72 -14.36 11.40
N TRP A 57 -3.83 -15.25 10.98
CA TRP A 57 -2.38 -15.02 11.05
C TRP A 57 -1.95 -13.79 10.25
N VAL A 58 -2.44 -13.63 9.02
CA VAL A 58 -2.14 -12.44 8.19
C VAL A 58 -2.68 -11.19 8.85
N ALA A 59 -3.92 -11.19 9.35
CA ALA A 59 -4.51 -10.05 10.05
C ALA A 59 -3.71 -9.68 11.31
N SER A 60 -3.18 -10.69 12.03
CA SER A 60 -2.30 -10.48 13.17
C SER A 60 -0.94 -9.91 12.76
N ALA A 61 -0.31 -10.48 11.74
CA ALA A 61 1.00 -10.04 11.22
C ALA A 61 0.96 -8.59 10.70
N LEU A 62 -0.19 -8.15 10.18
CA LEU A 62 -0.44 -6.76 9.77
C LEU A 62 -0.80 -5.82 10.93
N GLY A 63 -0.82 -6.33 12.17
CA GLY A 63 -1.07 -5.54 13.37
C GLY A 63 -2.56 -5.26 13.67
N HIS A 64 -3.51 -5.70 12.83
CA HIS A 64 -4.94 -5.40 13.00
C HIS A 64 -5.51 -5.87 14.35
N LEU A 65 -5.11 -7.07 14.80
CA LEU A 65 -5.58 -7.60 16.07
C LEU A 65 -5.00 -6.84 17.28
N ALA A 66 -3.68 -6.54 17.22
CA ALA A 66 -3.01 -5.79 18.26
C ALA A 66 -3.55 -4.35 18.36
N GLU A 67 -3.75 -3.69 17.23
CA GLU A 67 -4.34 -2.35 17.17
C GLU A 67 -5.74 -2.33 17.79
N SER A 68 -6.61 -3.27 17.40
CA SER A 68 -7.95 -3.36 17.95
C SER A 68 -7.95 -3.61 19.46
N ALA A 69 -7.05 -4.47 19.95
CA ALA A 69 -6.93 -4.78 21.37
C ALA A 69 -6.41 -3.59 22.20
N LEU A 70 -5.46 -2.82 21.66
CA LEU A 70 -4.84 -1.69 22.36
C LEU A 70 -5.69 -0.42 22.32
N LEU A 71 -6.34 -0.15 21.16
CA LEU A 71 -7.10 1.09 20.95
C LEU A 71 -8.60 0.93 21.23
N GLY A 72 -9.09 -0.29 21.44
CA GLY A 72 -10.51 -0.56 21.65
C GLY A 72 -11.39 -0.28 20.42
N ARG A 73 -10.79 -0.14 19.25
CA ARG A 73 -11.49 0.13 17.98
C ARG A 73 -10.82 -0.61 16.81
N SER A 74 -11.61 -0.95 15.82
CA SER A 74 -11.10 -1.50 14.56
C SER A 74 -10.63 -0.37 13.65
N ARG A 75 -9.65 -0.68 12.80
CA ARG A 75 -9.21 0.21 11.72
C ARG A 75 -10.35 0.43 10.73
N GLU A 76 -10.58 1.67 10.36
CA GLU A 76 -11.57 2.05 9.36
C GLU A 76 -11.05 1.84 7.94
N ALA A 77 -11.96 1.81 6.96
CA ALA A 77 -11.60 1.82 5.55
C ALA A 77 -11.01 3.18 5.16
N ASP A 78 -9.88 3.18 4.48
CA ASP A 78 -9.12 4.39 4.12
C ASP A 78 -8.92 4.52 2.59
N GLY A 79 -9.75 3.87 1.79
CA GLY A 79 -9.69 3.94 0.33
C GLY A 79 -8.35 3.42 -0.20
N ASN A 80 -7.72 4.20 -1.06
CA ASN A 80 -6.44 3.86 -1.69
C ASN A 80 -5.22 4.42 -0.92
N HIS A 81 -5.40 4.94 0.30
CA HIS A 81 -4.27 5.32 1.13
C HIS A 81 -3.45 4.13 1.60
N ILE A 82 -2.13 4.27 1.59
CA ILE A 82 -1.25 3.28 2.22
C ILE A 82 -1.18 3.55 3.71
N TYR A 83 -1.47 2.53 4.51
CA TYR A 83 -1.44 2.62 5.95
C TYR A 83 -0.03 2.82 6.50
N GLY A 84 0.11 3.75 7.45
CA GLY A 84 1.35 3.98 8.21
C GLY A 84 2.43 4.76 7.49
N ALA A 85 2.16 5.24 6.25
CA ALA A 85 3.06 6.08 5.48
C ALA A 85 2.26 6.94 4.48
N PHE A 86 2.93 7.55 3.50
CA PHE A 86 2.23 8.22 2.42
C PHE A 86 2.14 7.33 1.18
N GLY A 87 0.94 7.17 0.68
CA GLY A 87 0.63 6.61 -0.63
C GLY A 87 -0.82 6.87 -0.98
N HIS A 88 -1.07 7.33 -2.20
CA HIS A 88 -2.40 7.66 -2.71
C HIS A 88 -2.41 7.63 -4.22
N ASP A 89 -3.59 7.45 -4.80
CA ASP A 89 -3.79 7.50 -6.23
C ASP A 89 -4.21 8.90 -6.69
N PHE A 90 -3.76 9.27 -7.89
CA PHE A 90 -4.02 10.57 -8.50
C PHE A 90 -4.48 10.38 -9.94
N VAL A 91 -5.21 11.38 -10.45
CA VAL A 91 -5.69 11.39 -11.83
C VAL A 91 -5.00 12.50 -12.60
N THR A 92 -4.37 12.15 -13.71
CA THR A 92 -3.72 13.09 -14.62
C THR A 92 -4.72 13.87 -15.46
N LYS A 93 -4.26 14.94 -16.13
CA LYS A 93 -5.08 15.78 -17.01
C LYS A 93 -5.81 15.00 -18.10
N ASP A 94 -5.21 13.93 -18.59
CA ASP A 94 -5.74 13.03 -19.63
C ASP A 94 -6.45 11.79 -19.06
N ASN A 95 -6.93 11.88 -17.80
CA ASN A 95 -7.70 10.84 -17.09
C ASN A 95 -6.95 9.50 -16.86
N CYS A 96 -5.64 9.49 -16.90
CA CYS A 96 -4.89 8.32 -16.46
C CYS A 96 -4.75 8.33 -14.94
N ARG A 97 -4.96 7.18 -14.31
CA ARG A 97 -4.80 7.02 -12.86
C ARG A 97 -3.44 6.43 -12.53
N ILE A 98 -2.76 7.03 -11.57
CA ILE A 98 -1.45 6.60 -11.09
C ILE A 98 -1.46 6.46 -9.57
N MET A 99 -0.66 5.55 -9.03
CA MET A 99 -0.35 5.44 -7.61
C MET A 99 1.00 6.07 -7.32
N LEU A 100 1.08 6.96 -6.34
CA LEU A 100 2.32 7.50 -5.81
C LEU A 100 2.55 7.00 -4.39
N THR A 101 3.80 6.64 -4.05
CA THR A 101 4.13 6.18 -2.71
C THR A 101 5.44 6.77 -2.19
N ALA A 102 5.49 7.03 -0.89
CA ALA A 102 6.68 7.48 -0.19
C ALA A 102 6.73 6.86 1.21
N LEU A 103 7.29 5.66 1.31
CA LEU A 103 7.36 4.89 2.55
C LEU A 103 8.53 5.35 3.41
N THR A 104 9.69 5.59 2.82
CA THR A 104 10.89 6.02 3.52
C THR A 104 11.14 7.52 3.38
N LYS A 105 11.95 8.10 4.28
CA LYS A 105 12.40 9.48 4.20
C LYS A 105 13.07 9.81 2.85
N ALA A 106 13.86 8.88 2.30
CA ALA A 106 14.52 9.08 1.01
C ALA A 106 13.51 9.14 -0.15
N GLN A 107 12.48 8.30 -0.14
CA GLN A 107 11.39 8.33 -1.13
C GLN A 107 10.55 9.60 -0.99
N TRP A 108 10.27 10.04 0.24
CA TRP A 108 9.58 11.29 0.52
C TRP A 108 10.33 12.51 -0.03
N LYS A 109 11.64 12.57 0.19
CA LYS A 109 12.47 13.64 -0.40
C LYS A 109 12.36 13.69 -1.92
N ARG A 110 12.44 12.55 -2.60
CA ARG A 110 12.30 12.46 -4.06
C ARG A 110 10.92 12.92 -4.54
N LEU A 111 9.87 12.50 -3.84
CA LEU A 111 8.50 12.90 -4.15
C LEU A 111 8.30 14.41 -3.99
N LYS A 112 8.78 15.02 -2.89
CA LYS A 112 8.73 16.47 -2.67
C LYS A 112 9.36 17.24 -3.83
N THR A 113 10.55 16.81 -4.25
CA THR A 113 11.29 17.45 -5.35
C THR A 113 10.59 17.26 -6.69
N ALA A 114 10.13 16.05 -7.01
CA ALA A 114 9.41 15.77 -8.26
C ALA A 114 8.14 16.60 -8.40
N MET A 115 7.39 16.77 -7.30
CA MET A 115 6.14 17.53 -7.27
C MET A 115 6.33 19.03 -7.02
N LYS A 116 7.57 19.48 -6.74
CA LYS A 116 7.93 20.89 -6.43
C LYS A 116 7.15 21.46 -5.25
N ILE A 117 6.96 20.63 -4.21
CA ILE A 117 6.17 20.99 -3.02
C ILE A 117 7.01 21.22 -1.76
N GLU A 118 8.34 21.33 -1.84
CA GLU A 118 9.22 21.45 -0.68
C GLU A 118 8.80 22.61 0.24
N ASN A 119 8.56 23.82 -0.31
CA ASN A 119 8.17 24.97 0.47
C ASN A 119 6.77 24.80 1.09
N ALA A 120 5.82 24.28 0.35
CA ALA A 120 4.47 24.02 0.85
C ALA A 120 4.46 22.95 1.97
N VAL A 121 5.37 22.00 1.91
CA VAL A 121 5.57 21.01 2.99
C VAL A 121 6.13 21.69 4.23
N VAL A 122 7.13 22.57 4.12
CA VAL A 122 7.64 23.35 5.27
C VAL A 122 6.55 24.19 5.91
N ASP A 123 5.70 24.83 5.10
CA ASP A 123 4.55 25.60 5.62
C ASP A 123 3.55 24.72 6.36
N LEU A 124 3.32 23.50 5.86
CA LEU A 124 2.44 22.51 6.49
C LEU A 124 3.03 22.02 7.83
N GLU A 125 4.33 21.72 7.86
CA GLU A 125 5.06 21.31 9.06
C GLU A 125 5.01 22.39 10.14
N ASN A 126 5.26 23.65 9.76
CA ASN A 126 5.18 24.79 10.67
C ASN A 126 3.75 25.00 11.22
N LYS A 127 2.74 24.90 10.34
CA LYS A 127 1.34 25.09 10.73
C LYS A 127 0.85 24.09 11.76
N TYR A 128 1.28 22.84 11.65
CA TYR A 128 0.82 21.74 12.50
C TYR A 128 1.85 21.30 13.53
N ASN A 129 3.02 21.94 13.56
CA ASN A 129 4.15 21.60 14.44
C ASN A 129 4.49 20.10 14.35
N THR A 130 4.68 19.61 13.13
CA THR A 130 4.95 18.20 12.80
C THR A 130 6.19 18.05 11.93
N ASP A 131 6.77 16.86 11.89
CA ASP A 131 7.87 16.48 10.99
C ASP A 131 7.36 15.44 9.99
N LEU A 132 7.22 15.83 8.72
CA LEU A 132 6.79 14.92 7.65
C LEU A 132 7.92 14.04 7.08
N ASP A 133 9.13 14.15 7.60
CA ASP A 133 10.17 13.16 7.36
C ASP A 133 9.91 11.85 8.16
N ASP A 134 9.05 11.89 9.19
CA ASP A 134 8.48 10.72 9.86
C ASP A 134 7.33 10.10 9.06
N GLU A 135 7.33 8.76 8.93
CA GLU A 135 6.31 8.07 8.15
C GLU A 135 4.91 8.12 8.77
N GLY A 136 4.82 8.02 10.08
CA GLY A 136 3.55 8.10 10.81
C GLY A 136 2.91 9.47 10.66
N SER A 137 3.71 10.54 10.76
CA SER A 137 3.26 11.92 10.50
C SER A 137 2.74 12.09 9.07
N ARG A 138 3.39 11.50 8.07
CA ARG A 138 2.88 11.52 6.69
C ARG A 138 1.53 10.82 6.57
N TYR A 139 1.34 9.71 7.29
CA TYR A 139 0.03 9.05 7.31
C TYR A 139 -1.03 9.89 7.99
N GLU A 140 -0.71 10.52 9.12
CA GLU A 140 -1.64 11.39 9.84
C GLU A 140 -2.09 12.58 8.99
N PHE A 141 -1.17 13.25 8.31
CA PHE A 141 -1.42 14.42 7.47
C PHE A 141 -1.62 14.09 5.99
N ARG A 142 -1.92 12.83 5.64
CA ARG A 142 -2.04 12.35 4.24
C ARG A 142 -2.98 13.16 3.37
N ASP A 143 -4.11 13.63 3.90
CA ASP A 143 -5.09 14.43 3.15
C ASP A 143 -4.54 15.80 2.78
N ALA A 144 -3.80 16.42 3.69
CA ALA A 144 -3.13 17.67 3.42
C ALA A 144 -2.03 17.50 2.36
N ILE A 145 -1.27 16.42 2.43
CA ILE A 145 -0.23 16.09 1.42
C ILE A 145 -0.88 15.82 0.05
N VAL A 146 -1.99 15.07 -0.01
CA VAL A 146 -2.75 14.86 -1.26
C VAL A 146 -3.15 16.21 -1.87
N SER A 147 -3.68 17.13 -1.06
CA SER A 147 -4.10 18.46 -1.53
C SER A 147 -2.95 19.31 -2.10
N LEU A 148 -1.69 19.06 -1.68
CA LEU A 148 -0.51 19.71 -2.25
C LEU A 148 -0.10 19.11 -3.59
N ILE A 149 -0.28 17.79 -3.78
CA ILE A 149 0.17 17.06 -4.96
C ILE A 149 -0.85 17.09 -6.09
N GLU A 150 -2.13 16.96 -5.74
CA GLU A 150 -3.23 16.82 -6.70
C GLU A 150 -3.26 17.88 -7.79
N PRO A 151 -3.09 19.20 -7.51
CA PRO A 151 -3.13 20.25 -8.54
C PRO A 151 -2.02 20.08 -9.59
N PHE A 152 -0.83 19.63 -9.16
CA PHE A 152 0.30 19.41 -10.06
C PHE A 152 0.03 18.23 -11.00
N VAL A 153 -0.47 17.12 -10.48
CA VAL A 153 -0.78 15.94 -11.29
C VAL A 153 -1.94 16.20 -12.23
N ALA A 154 -3.01 16.85 -11.75
CA ALA A 154 -4.19 17.16 -12.56
C ALA A 154 -3.95 18.15 -13.70
N GLN A 155 -2.89 18.96 -13.65
CA GLN A 155 -2.52 19.91 -14.71
C GLN A 155 -1.64 19.29 -15.80
N ASN A 156 -1.02 18.15 -15.56
CA ASN A 156 -0.08 17.49 -16.46
C ASN A 156 -0.67 16.19 -17.02
N ASP A 157 -0.33 15.86 -18.28
CA ASP A 157 -0.68 14.58 -18.88
C ASP A 157 0.18 13.44 -18.33
N TYR A 158 -0.26 12.20 -18.59
CA TYR A 158 0.39 10.99 -18.10
C TYR A 158 1.87 10.91 -18.51
N TYR A 159 2.18 11.22 -19.78
CA TYR A 159 3.55 11.11 -20.26
C TYR A 159 4.49 12.09 -19.56
N THR A 160 4.06 13.33 -19.40
CA THR A 160 4.80 14.37 -18.66
C THR A 160 5.05 13.95 -17.21
N ILE A 161 4.01 13.45 -16.52
CA ILE A 161 4.12 12.96 -15.14
C ILE A 161 5.06 11.77 -15.06
N LYS A 162 4.93 10.80 -15.98
CA LYS A 162 5.82 9.63 -16.07
C LYS A 162 7.30 10.04 -16.12
N VAL A 163 7.65 10.94 -17.04
CA VAL A 163 9.04 11.41 -17.19
C VAL A 163 9.54 12.08 -15.90
N ILE A 164 8.73 12.95 -15.28
CA ILE A 164 9.11 13.61 -14.03
C ILE A 164 9.34 12.59 -12.90
N LEU A 165 8.47 11.61 -12.76
CA LEU A 165 8.56 10.60 -11.71
C LEU A 165 9.76 9.67 -11.90
N ASP A 166 9.98 9.22 -13.15
CA ASP A 166 11.11 8.35 -13.50
C ASP A 166 12.45 9.08 -13.29
N ASP A 167 12.60 10.30 -13.78
CA ASP A 167 13.83 11.10 -13.66
C ASP A 167 14.21 11.40 -12.19
N ASN A 168 13.21 11.52 -11.32
CA ASN A 168 13.44 11.75 -9.89
C ASN A 168 13.49 10.45 -9.07
N GLY A 169 13.29 9.29 -9.70
CA GLY A 169 13.29 7.99 -9.02
C GLY A 169 12.21 7.88 -7.94
N VAL A 170 11.03 8.46 -8.21
CA VAL A 170 9.86 8.34 -7.34
C VAL A 170 9.29 6.93 -7.46
N LEU A 171 8.79 6.38 -6.37
CA LEU A 171 8.08 5.10 -6.37
C LEU A 171 6.64 5.34 -6.82
N TRP A 172 6.30 4.88 -8.01
CA TRP A 172 5.00 5.05 -8.61
C TRP A 172 4.61 3.91 -9.54
N GLY A 173 3.35 3.84 -9.93
CA GLY A 173 2.87 2.92 -10.95
C GLY A 173 1.53 3.36 -11.53
N PRO A 174 1.26 3.05 -12.82
CA PRO A 174 -0.05 3.31 -13.42
C PRO A 174 -1.08 2.28 -12.94
N TYR A 175 -2.33 2.69 -12.85
CA TYR A 175 -3.45 1.75 -12.84
C TYR A 175 -3.73 1.31 -14.27
N GLN A 176 -3.71 0.01 -14.49
CA GLN A 176 -3.92 -0.59 -15.80
C GLN A 176 -5.01 -1.65 -15.73
N THR A 177 -5.78 -1.77 -16.80
CA THR A 177 -6.62 -2.94 -17.01
C THR A 177 -5.77 -4.14 -17.43
N PHE A 178 -6.28 -5.36 -17.25
CA PHE A 178 -5.58 -6.55 -17.72
C PHE A 178 -5.36 -6.56 -19.25
N ASP A 179 -6.28 -5.97 -20.01
CA ASP A 179 -6.14 -5.81 -21.46
C ASP A 179 -4.98 -4.86 -21.81
N GLU A 180 -4.84 -3.77 -21.09
CA GLU A 180 -3.71 -2.83 -21.25
C GLU A 180 -2.38 -3.48 -20.88
N LEU A 181 -2.34 -4.22 -19.76
CA LEU A 181 -1.14 -4.92 -19.31
C LEU A 181 -0.64 -5.90 -20.38
N VAL A 182 -1.55 -6.73 -20.92
CA VAL A 182 -1.17 -7.70 -21.98
C VAL A 182 -0.70 -7.04 -23.27
N LYS A 183 -1.21 -5.86 -23.61
CA LYS A 183 -0.89 -5.17 -24.86
C LYS A 183 0.34 -4.26 -24.77
N LYS A 184 0.61 -3.69 -23.60
CA LYS A 184 1.62 -2.63 -23.43
C LYS A 184 2.91 -3.09 -22.74
N ASP A 185 2.86 -4.17 -21.97
CA ASP A 185 3.99 -4.71 -21.20
C ASP A 185 4.67 -5.89 -21.91
N GLN A 186 5.03 -5.71 -23.18
CA GLN A 186 5.82 -6.67 -23.96
C GLN A 186 7.28 -6.27 -24.03
#